data_ef4c0c1c9c5a491c9de61a6ea4a271d8
#
_entry.id   ef4c0c1c9c5a491c9de61a6ea4a271d8
#
_cell.length_a   1.000
_cell.length_b   1.000
_cell.length_c   1.000
_cell.angle_alpha   90.00
_cell.angle_beta   90.00
_cell.angle_gamma   90.00
#
_symmetry.space_group_name_H-M   'P 1'
#
loop_
_entity.id
_entity.type
_entity.pdbx_description
1 polymer ?
#
loop_
_entity_poly.entity_id
_entity_poly.type
_entity_poly.pdbx_seq_one_letter_code
_entity_poly.pdbx_strand_id
1 'polypeptide(L)'
;METKKPKSIYTTGDVEPTYLDIQAEVGVTKHMGGYAATDALYHLCHLDEAQQVLEVGCGIGVGPAYIAKRFDCRVTAVDISEKMLAWARQRARHEGVVERITFREADVCELPFEDDRFDAIIVESVLAFIEAKEAAIRELIRVTKPGGYIGLNESYWIQPPPPELLSYSTSIGPGIITEAEWRTIWGVTPLEERTIQAHNLEAKQEVRDRIKWVGWRSILPAWGRVLKLLLTNPHSRDAIKEQLNIPTELVNYMGYALFLGRKPQKSAEK
;
A
#
# COMPACT_ATOMS: atom_id res chain seq x y z
N MET A 1 -31.62 8.09 3.07
CA MET A 1 -30.51 8.43 2.17
C MET A 1 -29.60 7.20 2.16
N GLU A 2 -29.68 6.39 1.11
CA GLU A 2 -28.77 5.23 0.97
C GLU A 2 -27.37 5.76 0.73
N THR A 3 -26.47 5.51 1.64
CA THR A 3 -25.04 5.75 1.48
C THR A 3 -24.54 4.78 0.42
N LYS A 4 -24.29 5.27 -0.81
CA LYS A 4 -23.59 4.50 -1.83
C LYS A 4 -22.28 4.01 -1.24
N LYS A 5 -22.12 2.67 -1.08
CA LYS A 5 -20.84 2.06 -0.77
C LYS A 5 -19.82 2.52 -1.82
N PRO A 6 -18.60 2.89 -1.40
CA PRO A 6 -17.52 3.16 -2.36
C PRO A 6 -17.35 1.94 -3.27
N LYS A 7 -17.31 2.17 -4.58
CA LYS A 7 -17.13 1.08 -5.55
C LYS A 7 -15.73 0.50 -5.36
N SER A 8 -15.68 -0.83 -5.19
CA SER A 8 -14.43 -1.59 -5.29
C SER A 8 -13.69 -1.18 -6.57
N ILE A 9 -12.40 -0.92 -6.46
CA ILE A 9 -11.50 -0.67 -7.60
C ILE A 9 -11.17 -1.94 -8.39
N TYR A 10 -11.61 -3.11 -7.90
CA TYR A 10 -11.54 -4.37 -8.62
C TYR A 10 -12.86 -4.62 -9.33
N THR A 11 -12.76 -4.93 -10.62
CA THR A 11 -13.94 -5.24 -11.43
C THR A 11 -14.28 -6.73 -11.33
N THR A 12 -15.57 -7.02 -11.14
CA THR A 12 -16.12 -8.38 -11.29
C THR A 12 -16.97 -8.40 -12.56
N GLY A 13 -16.60 -9.23 -13.55
CA GLY A 13 -17.37 -9.43 -14.78
C GLY A 13 -16.63 -9.02 -16.06
N ASP A 14 -17.36 -8.78 -17.16
CA ASP A 14 -16.84 -8.50 -18.51
C ASP A 14 -16.25 -7.09 -18.71
N VAL A 15 -15.67 -6.49 -17.65
CA VAL A 15 -15.00 -5.21 -17.69
C VAL A 15 -13.51 -5.42 -17.94
N GLU A 16 -12.87 -4.50 -18.66
CA GLU A 16 -11.42 -4.54 -18.88
C GLU A 16 -10.65 -4.61 -17.55
N PRO A 17 -9.62 -5.49 -17.47
CA PRO A 17 -8.87 -5.65 -16.23
C PRO A 17 -8.13 -4.37 -15.86
N THR A 18 -8.26 -3.98 -14.60
CA THR A 18 -7.58 -2.81 -14.04
C THR A 18 -6.08 -3.06 -13.85
N TYR A 19 -5.33 -1.99 -13.56
CA TYR A 19 -3.92 -2.08 -13.16
C TYR A 19 -3.70 -3.08 -12.00
N LEU A 20 -4.57 -3.05 -10.99
CA LEU A 20 -4.46 -3.92 -9.82
C LEU A 20 -4.82 -5.37 -10.14
N ASP A 21 -5.78 -5.61 -11.05
CA ASP A 21 -6.09 -6.97 -11.53
C ASP A 21 -4.89 -7.61 -12.22
N ILE A 22 -4.20 -6.87 -13.09
CA ILE A 22 -2.98 -7.35 -13.75
C ILE A 22 -1.87 -7.64 -12.73
N GLN A 23 -1.66 -6.77 -11.75
CA GLN A 23 -0.68 -7.02 -10.68
C GLN A 23 -1.02 -8.28 -9.89
N ALA A 24 -2.30 -8.49 -9.56
CA ALA A 24 -2.76 -9.68 -8.86
C ALA A 24 -2.59 -10.96 -9.69
N GLU A 25 -2.85 -10.92 -10.99
CA GLU A 25 -2.62 -12.07 -11.88
C GLU A 25 -1.12 -12.40 -12.02
N VAL A 26 -0.29 -11.38 -12.13
CA VAL A 26 1.17 -11.54 -12.28
C VAL A 26 1.85 -11.86 -10.96
N GLY A 27 1.25 -11.53 -9.82
CA GLY A 27 1.82 -11.71 -8.49
C GLY A 27 2.99 -10.77 -8.27
N VAL A 28 2.77 -9.48 -8.50
CA VAL A 28 3.73 -8.40 -8.23
C VAL A 28 3.07 -7.32 -7.40
N THR A 29 3.89 -6.54 -6.71
CA THR A 29 3.47 -5.37 -5.97
C THR A 29 4.47 -4.25 -6.18
N LYS A 30 4.07 -3.01 -5.91
CA LYS A 30 4.90 -1.83 -6.03
C LYS A 30 4.53 -0.83 -4.95
N HIS A 31 5.53 -0.33 -4.25
CA HIS A 31 5.44 0.88 -3.45
C HIS A 31 6.63 1.78 -3.77
N MET A 32 6.54 3.06 -3.40
CA MET A 32 7.57 4.05 -3.69
C MET A 32 8.66 4.05 -2.62
N GLY A 33 9.90 4.45 -2.99
CA GLY A 33 11.05 4.52 -2.10
C GLY A 33 11.66 3.18 -1.71
N GLY A 34 11.08 2.06 -2.17
CA GLY A 34 11.62 0.71 -2.01
C GLY A 34 11.94 0.34 -0.57
N TYR A 35 12.94 -0.55 -0.41
CA TYR A 35 13.33 -1.09 0.90
C TYR A 35 13.72 -0.02 1.94
N ALA A 36 14.40 1.03 1.50
CA ALA A 36 14.90 2.06 2.42
C ALA A 36 13.75 2.87 3.04
N ALA A 37 12.73 3.21 2.24
CA ALA A 37 11.54 3.90 2.73
C ALA A 37 10.73 3.02 3.70
N THR A 38 10.54 1.75 3.35
CA THR A 38 9.86 0.78 4.20
C THR A 38 10.55 0.58 5.55
N ASP A 39 11.87 0.36 5.54
CA ASP A 39 12.65 0.18 6.78
C ASP A 39 12.60 1.43 7.67
N ALA A 40 12.72 2.62 7.07
CA ALA A 40 12.56 3.88 7.77
C ALA A 40 11.16 4.04 8.39
N LEU A 41 10.10 3.69 7.65
CA LEU A 41 8.72 3.74 8.13
C LEU A 41 8.50 2.81 9.33
N TYR A 42 9.04 1.60 9.29
CA TYR A 42 8.91 0.63 10.37
C TYR A 42 9.59 1.12 11.65
N HIS A 43 10.76 1.74 11.54
CA HIS A 43 11.44 2.35 12.68
C HIS A 43 10.68 3.57 13.22
N LEU A 44 10.15 4.42 12.34
CA LEU A 44 9.30 5.55 12.75
C LEU A 44 8.06 5.08 13.53
N CYS A 45 7.48 3.94 13.16
CA CYS A 45 6.31 3.35 13.83
C CYS A 45 6.66 2.50 15.05
N HIS A 46 7.90 2.48 15.50
CA HIS A 46 8.36 1.72 16.68
C HIS A 46 7.94 0.24 16.64
N LEU A 47 8.11 -0.44 15.48
CA LEU A 47 7.68 -1.84 15.34
C LEU A 47 8.43 -2.81 16.25
N ASP A 48 9.62 -2.49 16.70
CA ASP A 48 10.40 -3.22 17.71
C ASP A 48 9.73 -3.23 19.10
N GLU A 49 8.82 -2.30 19.39
CA GLU A 49 8.02 -2.25 20.61
C GLU A 49 6.59 -2.78 20.38
N ALA A 50 6.15 -2.92 19.14
CA ALA A 50 4.80 -3.32 18.77
C ALA A 50 4.59 -4.83 18.90
N GLN A 51 3.45 -5.24 19.44
CA GLN A 51 3.07 -6.66 19.53
C GLN A 51 2.03 -7.08 18.49
N GLN A 52 1.11 -6.17 18.15
CA GLN A 52 0.03 -6.38 17.18
C GLN A 52 0.15 -5.33 16.09
N VAL A 53 0.59 -5.72 14.91
CA VAL A 53 0.73 -4.83 13.75
C VAL A 53 -0.35 -5.14 12.73
N LEU A 54 -0.99 -4.10 12.19
CA LEU A 54 -1.84 -4.19 11.02
C LEU A 54 -1.08 -3.67 9.80
N GLU A 55 -0.98 -4.47 8.75
CA GLU A 55 -0.54 -4.01 7.44
C GLU A 55 -1.72 -4.02 6.47
N VAL A 56 -2.02 -2.85 5.90
CA VAL A 56 -3.15 -2.63 4.98
C VAL A 56 -2.63 -2.54 3.56
N GLY A 57 -3.25 -3.29 2.63
CA GLY A 57 -2.80 -3.42 1.26
C GLY A 57 -1.52 -4.24 1.16
N CYS A 58 -1.49 -5.38 1.83
CA CYS A 58 -0.27 -6.19 1.96
C CYS A 58 0.24 -6.82 0.65
N GLY A 59 -0.54 -6.74 -0.43
CA GLY A 59 -0.18 -7.26 -1.74
C GLY A 59 0.26 -8.72 -1.68
N ILE A 60 1.42 -9.01 -2.26
CA ILE A 60 2.01 -10.37 -2.28
C ILE A 60 2.74 -10.75 -0.97
N GLY A 61 2.57 -9.99 0.11
CA GLY A 61 3.02 -10.32 1.44
C GLY A 61 4.50 -10.11 1.73
N VAL A 62 5.19 -9.21 1.01
CA VAL A 62 6.61 -8.93 1.25
C VAL A 62 6.79 -8.23 2.59
N GLY A 63 6.00 -7.16 2.84
CA GLY A 63 6.02 -6.40 4.08
C GLY A 63 5.67 -7.25 5.30
N PRO A 64 4.51 -7.96 5.35
CA PRO A 64 4.16 -8.79 6.49
C PRO A 64 5.20 -9.85 6.82
N ALA A 65 5.79 -10.49 5.78
CA ALA A 65 6.84 -11.48 5.99
C ALA A 65 8.12 -10.86 6.55
N TYR A 66 8.49 -9.67 6.09
CA TYR A 66 9.64 -8.93 6.61
C TYR A 66 9.41 -8.51 8.07
N ILE A 67 8.25 -7.92 8.39
CA ILE A 67 7.88 -7.52 9.75
C ILE A 67 7.95 -8.73 10.70
N ALA A 68 7.29 -9.83 10.33
CA ALA A 68 7.24 -11.04 11.16
C ALA A 68 8.62 -11.68 11.40
N LYS A 69 9.59 -11.49 10.50
CA LYS A 69 10.96 -12.00 10.66
C LYS A 69 11.83 -11.13 11.55
N ARG A 70 11.65 -9.82 11.42
CA ARG A 70 12.59 -8.85 12.00
C ARG A 70 12.16 -8.36 13.38
N PHE A 71 10.86 -8.17 13.56
CA PHE A 71 10.29 -7.50 14.74
C PHE A 71 9.43 -8.49 15.51
N ASP A 72 9.77 -9.43 16.11
CA ASP A 72 9.07 -10.46 16.91
C ASP A 72 7.59 -10.16 17.29
N CYS A 73 6.82 -9.60 16.36
CA CYS A 73 5.43 -9.20 16.51
C CYS A 73 4.48 -10.11 15.73
N ARG A 74 3.19 -10.01 16.01
CA ARG A 74 2.11 -10.65 15.24
C ARG A 74 1.58 -9.66 14.23
N VAL A 75 1.48 -10.09 12.97
CA VAL A 75 0.99 -9.27 11.87
C VAL A 75 -0.40 -9.71 11.44
N THR A 76 -1.34 -8.77 11.41
CA THR A 76 -2.58 -8.94 10.65
C THR A 76 -2.37 -8.23 9.31
N ALA A 77 -2.42 -8.97 8.22
CA ALA A 77 -2.20 -8.47 6.87
C ALA A 77 -3.52 -8.48 6.11
N VAL A 78 -3.96 -7.32 5.64
CA VAL A 78 -5.20 -7.20 4.87
C VAL A 78 -4.94 -6.70 3.46
N ASP A 79 -5.74 -7.19 2.53
CA ASP A 79 -5.81 -6.71 1.16
C ASP A 79 -7.25 -6.86 0.67
N ILE A 80 -7.66 -6.04 -0.28
CA ILE A 80 -8.99 -6.14 -0.89
C ILE A 80 -9.05 -7.29 -1.92
N SER A 81 -7.90 -7.79 -2.37
CA SER A 81 -7.76 -8.83 -3.38
C SER A 81 -7.41 -10.19 -2.76
N GLU A 82 -8.34 -11.14 -2.80
CA GLU A 82 -8.06 -12.53 -2.38
C GLU A 82 -6.94 -13.17 -3.22
N LYS A 83 -6.75 -12.76 -4.49
CA LYS A 83 -5.61 -13.20 -5.31
C LYS A 83 -4.27 -12.73 -4.73
N MET A 84 -4.19 -11.48 -4.27
CA MET A 84 -3.00 -10.97 -3.58
C MET A 84 -2.76 -11.72 -2.27
N LEU A 85 -3.81 -11.95 -1.48
CA LEU A 85 -3.71 -12.73 -0.25
C LEU A 85 -3.27 -14.18 -0.48
N ALA A 86 -3.66 -14.80 -1.59
CA ALA A 86 -3.17 -16.14 -1.96
C ALA A 86 -1.65 -16.15 -2.18
N TRP A 87 -1.10 -15.14 -2.87
CA TRP A 87 0.35 -14.96 -3.01
C TRP A 87 1.03 -14.69 -1.67
N ALA A 88 0.43 -13.84 -0.84
CA ALA A 88 0.96 -13.50 0.48
C ALA A 88 1.04 -14.74 1.40
N ARG A 89 -0.01 -15.57 1.44
CA ARG A 89 0.00 -16.84 2.18
C ARG A 89 1.07 -17.81 1.66
N GLN A 90 1.25 -17.89 0.33
CA GLN A 90 2.30 -18.73 -0.26
C GLN A 90 3.69 -18.25 0.15
N ARG A 91 3.93 -16.94 0.12
CA ARG A 91 5.18 -16.32 0.59
C ARG A 91 5.43 -16.64 2.06
N ALA A 92 4.46 -16.40 2.93
CA ALA A 92 4.60 -16.63 4.36
C ALA A 92 4.99 -18.08 4.70
N ARG A 93 4.40 -19.07 3.98
CA ARG A 93 4.81 -20.48 4.11
C ARG A 93 6.24 -20.70 3.65
N HIS A 94 6.61 -20.18 2.46
CA HIS A 94 7.96 -20.32 1.92
C HIS A 94 9.02 -19.69 2.82
N GLU A 95 8.66 -18.58 3.48
CA GLU A 95 9.56 -17.84 4.36
C GLU A 95 9.50 -18.30 5.83
N GLY A 96 8.65 -19.28 6.17
CA GLY A 96 8.58 -19.90 7.50
C GLY A 96 7.96 -19.00 8.57
N VAL A 97 7.09 -18.06 8.19
CA VAL A 97 6.48 -17.08 9.12
C VAL A 97 4.96 -17.16 9.20
N VAL A 98 4.36 -18.18 8.61
CA VAL A 98 2.90 -18.31 8.51
C VAL A 98 2.18 -18.27 9.85
N GLU A 99 2.78 -18.77 10.91
CA GLU A 99 2.21 -18.81 12.27
C GLU A 99 2.16 -17.43 12.95
N ARG A 100 2.88 -16.45 12.39
CA ARG A 100 2.93 -15.08 12.91
C ARG A 100 2.04 -14.11 12.15
N ILE A 101 1.46 -14.55 11.00
CA ILE A 101 0.71 -13.67 10.10
C ILE A 101 -0.71 -14.19 9.93
N THR A 102 -1.69 -13.34 10.21
CA THR A 102 -3.11 -13.59 9.89
C THR A 102 -3.47 -12.80 8.65
N PHE A 103 -4.00 -13.47 7.63
CA PHE A 103 -4.43 -12.85 6.37
C PHE A 103 -5.94 -12.74 6.30
N ARG A 104 -6.46 -11.55 5.94
CA ARG A 104 -7.90 -11.30 5.84
C ARG A 104 -8.19 -10.36 4.67
N GLU A 105 -9.24 -10.67 3.89
CA GLU A 105 -9.81 -9.75 2.90
C GLU A 105 -10.52 -8.60 3.62
N ALA A 106 -10.18 -7.36 3.28
CA ALA A 106 -10.80 -6.17 3.87
C ALA A 106 -10.60 -4.92 3.01
N ASP A 107 -11.59 -4.04 3.05
CA ASP A 107 -11.52 -2.66 2.55
C ASP A 107 -10.97 -1.75 3.65
N VAL A 108 -9.98 -0.90 3.32
CA VAL A 108 -9.42 0.08 4.25
C VAL A 108 -10.44 1.10 4.75
N CYS A 109 -11.49 1.35 3.97
CA CYS A 109 -12.58 2.26 4.34
C CYS A 109 -13.60 1.64 5.32
N GLU A 110 -13.56 0.31 5.55
CA GLU A 110 -14.46 -0.43 6.45
C GLU A 110 -13.70 -1.62 7.05
N LEU A 111 -12.75 -1.35 7.93
CA LEU A 111 -11.91 -2.39 8.52
C LEU A 111 -12.71 -3.27 9.49
N PRO A 112 -12.70 -4.60 9.31
CA PRO A 112 -13.52 -5.53 10.09
C PRO A 112 -12.86 -5.87 11.44
N PHE A 113 -12.42 -4.85 12.16
CA PHE A 113 -11.76 -4.95 13.46
C PHE A 113 -12.42 -4.03 14.49
N GLU A 114 -12.30 -4.40 15.74
CA GLU A 114 -12.71 -3.57 16.87
C GLU A 114 -11.82 -2.33 17.00
N ASP A 115 -12.31 -1.31 17.70
CA ASP A 115 -11.53 -0.13 18.04
C ASP A 115 -10.34 -0.51 18.92
N ASP A 116 -9.28 0.29 18.86
CA ASP A 116 -8.13 0.20 19.78
C ASP A 116 -7.43 -1.19 19.79
N ARG A 117 -7.27 -1.81 18.62
CA ARG A 117 -6.77 -3.18 18.51
C ARG A 117 -5.26 -3.29 18.25
N PHE A 118 -4.68 -2.40 17.43
CA PHE A 118 -3.32 -2.53 16.93
C PHE A 118 -2.38 -1.52 17.56
N ASP A 119 -1.15 -1.97 17.87
CA ASP A 119 -0.09 -1.11 18.40
C ASP A 119 0.50 -0.23 17.32
N ALA A 120 0.62 -0.76 16.09
CA ALA A 120 1.07 -0.02 14.93
C ALA A 120 0.30 -0.43 13.67
N ILE A 121 0.10 0.53 12.78
CA ILE A 121 -0.51 0.33 11.46
C ILE A 121 0.44 0.80 10.39
N ILE A 122 0.64 -0.02 9.36
CA ILE A 122 1.46 0.26 8.19
C ILE A 122 0.59 0.24 6.93
N VAL A 123 0.73 1.28 6.12
CA VAL A 123 0.04 1.40 4.83
C VAL A 123 1.05 1.90 3.80
N GLU A 124 1.31 1.12 2.75
CA GLU A 124 2.26 1.51 1.71
C GLU A 124 1.64 1.48 0.33
N SER A 125 1.51 2.65 -0.29
CA SER A 125 0.96 2.85 -1.66
C SER A 125 -0.44 2.25 -1.84
N VAL A 126 -1.34 2.50 -0.91
CA VAL A 126 -2.74 2.07 -0.92
C VAL A 126 -3.67 3.25 -1.16
N LEU A 127 -3.44 4.37 -0.45
CA LEU A 127 -4.36 5.50 -0.50
C LEU A 127 -4.33 6.24 -1.85
N ALA A 128 -3.28 6.01 -2.66
CA ALA A 128 -3.26 6.45 -4.06
C ALA A 128 -4.41 5.87 -4.91
N PHE A 129 -5.01 4.75 -4.47
CA PHE A 129 -6.14 4.09 -5.15
C PHE A 129 -7.49 4.41 -4.51
N ILE A 130 -7.51 5.19 -3.43
CA ILE A 130 -8.71 5.49 -2.65
C ILE A 130 -9.11 6.95 -2.85
N GLU A 131 -10.36 7.19 -3.31
CA GLU A 131 -10.91 8.53 -3.40
C GLU A 131 -11.26 9.08 -2.01
N ALA A 132 -11.87 8.25 -1.16
CA ALA A 132 -12.32 8.61 0.18
C ALA A 132 -11.20 8.48 1.24
N LYS A 133 -10.08 9.19 1.05
CA LYS A 133 -8.88 9.09 1.93
C LYS A 133 -9.18 9.38 3.39
N GLU A 134 -10.05 10.37 3.66
CA GLU A 134 -10.43 10.72 5.03
C GLU A 134 -11.22 9.59 5.71
N ALA A 135 -12.01 8.83 4.96
CA ALA A 135 -12.72 7.65 5.49
C ALA A 135 -11.71 6.56 5.87
N ALA A 136 -10.77 6.25 4.96
CA ALA A 136 -9.71 5.30 5.23
C ALA A 136 -8.87 5.71 6.46
N ILE A 137 -8.43 6.97 6.53
CA ILE A 137 -7.64 7.48 7.67
C ILE A 137 -8.43 7.40 8.98
N ARG A 138 -9.74 7.69 8.97
CA ARG A 138 -10.59 7.52 10.18
C ARG A 138 -10.62 6.07 10.65
N GLU A 139 -10.74 5.10 9.74
CA GLU A 139 -10.71 3.67 10.08
C GLU A 139 -9.35 3.25 10.66
N LEU A 140 -8.24 3.71 10.05
CA LEU A 140 -6.91 3.47 10.59
C LEU A 140 -6.79 4.00 12.02
N ILE A 141 -7.24 5.24 12.26
CA ILE A 141 -7.23 5.85 13.60
C ILE A 141 -8.13 5.07 14.58
N ARG A 142 -9.31 4.63 14.14
CA ARG A 142 -10.25 3.88 14.97
C ARG A 142 -9.63 2.60 15.50
N VAL A 143 -9.02 1.80 14.63
CA VAL A 143 -8.49 0.49 15.00
C VAL A 143 -7.10 0.55 15.66
N THR A 144 -6.44 1.72 15.67
CA THR A 144 -5.18 1.95 16.40
C THR A 144 -5.45 2.10 17.89
N LYS A 145 -4.64 1.47 18.75
CA LYS A 145 -4.68 1.66 20.20
C LYS A 145 -4.33 3.10 20.60
N PRO A 146 -4.83 3.61 21.72
CA PRO A 146 -4.29 4.82 22.33
C PRO A 146 -2.78 4.69 22.56
N GLY A 147 -2.02 5.67 22.10
CA GLY A 147 -0.56 5.64 22.11
C GLY A 147 0.08 4.86 20.97
N GLY A 148 -0.70 4.18 20.14
CA GLY A 148 -0.22 3.45 18.96
C GLY A 148 0.10 4.36 17.78
N TYR A 149 0.83 3.84 16.81
CA TYR A 149 1.36 4.58 15.67
C TYR A 149 0.68 4.19 14.36
N ILE A 150 0.55 5.17 13.48
CA ILE A 150 0.10 5.00 12.09
C ILE A 150 1.20 5.52 11.18
N GLY A 151 1.72 4.65 10.32
CA GLY A 151 2.69 4.98 9.29
C GLY A 151 2.14 4.79 7.89
N LEU A 152 2.27 5.83 7.04
CA LEU A 152 1.91 5.75 5.64
C LEU A 152 3.15 6.00 4.78
N ASN A 153 3.25 5.30 3.66
CA ASN A 153 4.17 5.60 2.56
C ASN A 153 3.34 5.80 1.30
N GLU A 154 3.11 7.05 0.91
CA GLU A 154 2.20 7.37 -0.18
C GLU A 154 2.84 8.29 -1.21
N SER A 155 2.46 8.09 -2.47
CA SER A 155 2.88 8.95 -3.57
C SER A 155 2.10 10.27 -3.61
N TYR A 156 2.75 11.30 -4.14
CA TYR A 156 2.14 12.61 -4.35
C TYR A 156 2.69 13.31 -5.59
N TRP A 157 1.96 14.32 -6.09
CA TRP A 157 2.44 15.20 -7.14
C TRP A 157 3.35 16.29 -6.56
N ILE A 158 4.62 16.33 -6.98
CA ILE A 158 5.58 17.40 -6.65
C ILE A 158 5.15 18.71 -7.33
N GLN A 159 4.64 18.59 -8.56
CA GLN A 159 4.14 19.68 -9.38
C GLN A 159 3.00 19.16 -10.26
N PRO A 160 2.11 20.02 -10.76
CA PRO A 160 1.03 19.61 -11.64
C PRO A 160 1.58 18.87 -12.88
N PRO A 161 1.17 17.61 -13.12
CA PRO A 161 1.63 16.88 -14.31
C PRO A 161 0.94 17.41 -15.58
N PRO A 162 1.57 17.28 -16.75
CA PRO A 162 0.91 17.51 -18.04
C PRO A 162 -0.33 16.59 -18.19
N PRO A 163 -1.34 17.00 -19.02
CA PRO A 163 -2.57 16.22 -19.19
C PRO A 163 -2.34 14.76 -19.60
N GLU A 164 -1.32 14.48 -20.41
CA GLU A 164 -0.97 13.13 -20.84
C GLU A 164 -0.50 12.25 -19.67
N LEU A 165 0.32 12.81 -18.79
CA LEU A 165 0.79 12.10 -17.58
C LEU A 165 -0.32 11.97 -16.53
N LEU A 166 -1.20 12.95 -16.44
CA LEU A 166 -2.36 12.88 -15.56
C LEU A 166 -3.31 11.76 -15.99
N SER A 167 -3.62 11.66 -17.30
CA SER A 167 -4.44 10.58 -17.85
C SER A 167 -3.84 9.20 -17.55
N TYR A 168 -2.53 9.05 -17.77
CA TYR A 168 -1.82 7.81 -17.44
C TYR A 168 -1.90 7.48 -15.95
N SER A 169 -1.64 8.45 -15.07
CA SER A 169 -1.67 8.21 -13.62
C SER A 169 -3.06 7.86 -13.12
N THR A 170 -4.10 8.41 -13.71
CA THR A 170 -5.50 8.10 -13.37
C THR A 170 -5.84 6.65 -13.67
N SER A 171 -5.24 6.06 -14.72
CA SER A 171 -5.44 4.64 -15.04
C SER A 171 -4.77 3.69 -14.03
N ILE A 172 -3.73 4.14 -13.33
CA ILE A 172 -2.96 3.32 -12.38
C ILE A 172 -3.21 3.68 -10.90
N GLY A 173 -3.75 4.87 -10.60
CA GLY A 173 -4.02 5.34 -9.24
C GLY A 173 -4.77 6.67 -9.25
N PRO A 174 -6.11 6.64 -9.32
CA PRO A 174 -6.93 7.86 -9.49
C PRO A 174 -6.84 8.81 -8.28
N GLY A 175 -6.33 8.35 -7.17
CA GLY A 175 -6.26 9.10 -5.92
C GLY A 175 -4.92 9.76 -5.62
N ILE A 176 -4.00 9.91 -6.58
CA ILE A 176 -2.74 10.64 -6.33
C ILE A 176 -3.05 12.13 -6.23
N ILE A 177 -2.69 12.73 -5.10
CA ILE A 177 -2.92 14.14 -4.77
C ILE A 177 -1.60 14.88 -4.57
N THR A 178 -1.64 16.19 -4.45
CA THR A 178 -0.46 17.02 -4.19
C THR A 178 0.04 16.90 -2.75
N GLU A 179 1.28 17.30 -2.50
CA GLU A 179 1.83 17.38 -1.14
C GLU A 179 1.00 18.31 -0.24
N ALA A 180 0.50 19.44 -0.78
CA ALA A 180 -0.32 20.38 -0.04
C ALA A 180 -1.65 19.78 0.41
N GLU A 181 -2.30 19.01 -0.45
CA GLU A 181 -3.52 18.28 -0.10
C GLU A 181 -3.25 17.21 0.97
N TRP A 182 -2.16 16.47 0.85
CA TRP A 182 -1.74 15.52 1.89
C TRP A 182 -1.49 16.20 3.23
N ARG A 183 -0.79 17.35 3.23
CA ARG A 183 -0.55 18.12 4.45
C ARG A 183 -1.85 18.60 5.08
N THR A 184 -2.84 18.98 4.26
CA THR A 184 -4.16 19.39 4.75
C THR A 184 -4.89 18.22 5.39
N ILE A 185 -5.02 17.09 4.69
CA ILE A 185 -5.72 15.89 5.19
C ILE A 185 -5.04 15.37 6.47
N TRP A 186 -3.71 15.24 6.45
CA TRP A 186 -2.98 14.73 7.61
C TRP A 186 -2.99 15.72 8.79
N GLY A 187 -2.92 17.01 8.48
CA GLY A 187 -2.88 18.09 9.47
C GLY A 187 -4.14 18.22 10.32
N VAL A 188 -5.31 17.85 9.80
CA VAL A 188 -6.59 17.91 10.54
C VAL A 188 -6.91 16.63 11.31
N THR A 189 -6.08 15.59 11.22
CA THR A 189 -6.29 14.37 12.01
C THR A 189 -6.10 14.63 13.50
N PRO A 190 -6.78 13.91 14.40
CA PRO A 190 -6.61 14.02 15.84
C PRO A 190 -5.35 13.30 16.36
N LEU A 191 -4.33 13.12 15.51
CA LEU A 191 -3.08 12.46 15.86
C LEU A 191 -2.09 13.44 16.48
N GLU A 192 -1.26 12.96 17.39
CA GLU A 192 -0.09 13.63 17.95
C GLU A 192 1.18 13.23 17.19
N GLU A 193 2.30 13.87 17.46
CA GLU A 193 3.63 13.55 16.90
C GLU A 193 3.62 13.42 15.36
N ARG A 194 2.78 14.21 14.70
CA ARG A 194 2.63 14.11 13.24
C ARG A 194 3.86 14.61 12.52
N THR A 195 4.41 13.76 11.66
CA THR A 195 5.50 14.14 10.74
C THR A 195 5.15 13.78 9.30
N ILE A 196 5.75 14.51 8.36
CA ILE A 196 5.70 14.22 6.93
C ILE A 196 7.12 14.39 6.40
N GLN A 197 7.72 13.31 5.95
CA GLN A 197 9.04 13.30 5.34
C GLN A 197 8.87 13.08 3.83
N ALA A 198 9.00 14.16 3.07
CA ALA A 198 8.83 14.16 1.62
C ALA A 198 10.14 13.82 0.91
N HIS A 199 10.05 12.98 -0.12
CA HIS A 199 11.17 12.47 -0.91
C HIS A 199 10.88 12.57 -2.40
N ASN A 200 11.90 12.88 -3.20
CA ASN A 200 11.82 12.81 -4.65
C ASN A 200 12.08 11.36 -5.12
N LEU A 201 11.50 11.01 -6.25
CA LEU A 201 11.77 9.70 -6.89
C LEU A 201 13.05 9.76 -7.73
N GLU A 202 13.87 8.74 -7.59
CA GLU A 202 15.01 8.49 -8.46
C GLU A 202 14.82 7.18 -9.23
N ALA A 203 14.53 7.26 -10.54
CA ALA A 203 14.15 6.11 -11.35
C ALA A 203 15.12 4.92 -11.26
N LYS A 204 16.44 5.18 -11.25
CA LYS A 204 17.45 4.13 -11.13
C LYS A 204 17.46 3.45 -9.77
N GLN A 205 17.22 4.22 -8.72
CA GLN A 205 17.14 3.71 -7.35
C GLN A 205 15.88 2.89 -7.16
N GLU A 206 14.73 3.39 -7.63
CA GLU A 206 13.45 2.69 -7.58
C GLU A 206 13.50 1.28 -8.19
N VAL A 207 14.13 1.14 -9.38
CA VAL A 207 14.30 -0.17 -10.04
C VAL A 207 15.18 -1.10 -9.19
N ARG A 208 16.31 -0.60 -8.69
CA ARG A 208 17.24 -1.38 -7.87
C ARG A 208 16.59 -1.85 -6.57
N ASP A 209 15.91 -0.94 -5.89
CA ASP A 209 15.30 -1.21 -4.59
C ASP A 209 14.11 -2.16 -4.72
N ARG A 210 13.35 -2.09 -5.82
CA ARG A 210 12.30 -3.04 -6.13
C ARG A 210 12.85 -4.46 -6.31
N ILE A 211 13.94 -4.62 -7.07
CA ILE A 211 14.59 -5.93 -7.27
C ILE A 211 15.06 -6.49 -5.93
N LYS A 212 15.64 -5.64 -5.08
CA LYS A 212 16.09 -6.00 -3.74
C LYS A 212 14.94 -6.40 -2.82
N TRP A 213 13.82 -5.65 -2.85
CA TRP A 213 12.65 -5.86 -2.01
C TRP A 213 11.88 -7.14 -2.37
N VAL A 214 11.50 -7.28 -3.63
CA VAL A 214 10.69 -8.43 -4.11
C VAL A 214 11.52 -9.70 -4.23
N GLY A 215 12.80 -9.55 -4.51
CA GLY A 215 13.75 -10.64 -4.78
C GLY A 215 13.68 -11.16 -6.23
N TRP A 216 14.84 -11.38 -6.84
CA TRP A 216 14.95 -11.84 -8.23
C TRP A 216 14.23 -13.18 -8.51
N ARG A 217 14.15 -14.06 -7.50
CA ARG A 217 13.44 -15.35 -7.58
C ARG A 217 11.93 -15.19 -7.79
N SER A 218 11.35 -14.08 -7.39
CA SER A 218 9.93 -13.76 -7.62
C SER A 218 9.72 -13.06 -8.97
N ILE A 219 10.72 -12.32 -9.44
CA ILE A 219 10.64 -11.53 -10.68
C ILE A 219 10.63 -12.44 -11.92
N LEU A 220 11.51 -13.45 -11.99
CA LEU A 220 11.57 -14.35 -13.15
C LEU A 220 10.26 -15.11 -13.42
N PRO A 221 9.62 -15.75 -12.43
CA PRO A 221 8.30 -16.34 -12.62
C PRO A 221 7.21 -15.32 -12.99
N ALA A 222 7.29 -14.08 -12.47
CA ALA A 222 6.35 -13.01 -12.83
C ALA A 222 6.41 -12.69 -14.32
N TRP A 223 7.60 -12.56 -14.90
CA TRP A 223 7.76 -12.40 -16.35
C TRP A 223 7.20 -13.56 -17.17
N GLY A 224 7.33 -14.80 -16.69
CA GLY A 224 6.69 -15.97 -17.31
C GLY A 224 5.16 -15.86 -17.31
N ARG A 225 4.56 -15.34 -16.21
CA ARG A 225 3.12 -15.10 -16.14
C ARG A 225 2.68 -13.94 -17.06
N VAL A 226 3.45 -12.85 -17.13
CA VAL A 226 3.21 -11.77 -18.10
C VAL A 226 3.19 -12.30 -19.52
N LEU A 227 4.19 -13.09 -19.91
CA LEU A 227 4.25 -13.69 -21.26
C LEU A 227 3.05 -14.60 -21.52
N LYS A 228 2.68 -15.41 -20.54
CA LYS A 228 1.48 -16.26 -20.64
C LYS A 228 0.23 -15.42 -20.87
N LEU A 229 0.00 -14.38 -20.09
CA LEU A 229 -1.16 -13.48 -20.25
C LEU A 229 -1.17 -12.81 -21.63
N LEU A 230 -0.03 -12.32 -22.10
CA LEU A 230 0.10 -11.75 -23.45
C LEU A 230 -0.28 -12.73 -24.56
N LEU A 231 -0.04 -14.02 -24.36
CA LEU A 231 -0.35 -15.07 -25.37
C LEU A 231 -1.79 -15.57 -25.25
N THR A 232 -2.34 -15.66 -24.04
CA THR A 232 -3.60 -16.36 -23.78
C THR A 232 -4.81 -15.46 -23.52
N ASN A 233 -4.59 -14.18 -23.15
CA ASN A 233 -5.66 -13.25 -22.81
C ASN A 233 -5.57 -11.94 -23.62
N PRO A 234 -6.34 -11.81 -24.71
CA PRO A 234 -6.33 -10.61 -25.55
C PRO A 234 -6.70 -9.32 -24.79
N HIS A 235 -7.66 -9.40 -23.85
CA HIS A 235 -8.11 -8.26 -23.06
C HIS A 235 -7.04 -7.71 -22.10
N SER A 236 -6.13 -8.58 -21.64
CA SER A 236 -5.03 -8.14 -20.79
C SER A 236 -3.84 -7.54 -21.55
N ARG A 237 -3.80 -7.69 -22.89
CA ARG A 237 -2.63 -7.24 -23.70
C ARG A 237 -2.43 -5.76 -23.67
N ASP A 238 -3.50 -4.99 -23.84
CA ASP A 238 -3.39 -3.53 -23.92
C ASP A 238 -3.11 -2.95 -22.53
N ALA A 239 -3.76 -3.44 -21.50
CA ALA A 239 -3.47 -3.06 -20.11
C ALA A 239 -2.02 -3.41 -19.70
N ILE A 240 -1.48 -4.57 -20.11
CA ILE A 240 -0.07 -4.93 -19.86
C ILE A 240 0.88 -4.01 -20.63
N LYS A 241 0.59 -3.70 -21.90
CA LYS A 241 1.42 -2.76 -22.69
C LYS A 241 1.44 -1.38 -22.07
N GLU A 242 0.30 -0.89 -21.60
CA GLU A 242 0.21 0.37 -20.88
C GLU A 242 1.07 0.37 -19.62
N GLN A 243 1.02 -0.69 -18.83
CA GLN A 243 1.87 -0.84 -17.64
C GLN A 243 3.37 -0.96 -17.94
N LEU A 244 3.75 -1.50 -19.09
CA LEU A 244 5.15 -1.60 -19.52
C LEU A 244 5.66 -0.27 -20.11
N ASN A 245 4.78 0.58 -20.61
CA ASN A 245 5.08 1.87 -21.23
C ASN A 245 4.97 3.04 -20.24
N ILE A 246 5.50 2.88 -19.02
CA ILE A 246 5.53 3.97 -18.03
C ILE A 246 6.33 5.15 -18.59
N PRO A 247 5.72 6.34 -18.72
CA PRO A 247 6.45 7.52 -19.17
C PRO A 247 7.61 7.81 -18.24
N THR A 248 8.83 7.86 -18.77
CA THR A 248 10.04 8.08 -17.95
C THR A 248 10.04 9.44 -17.27
N GLU A 249 9.35 10.42 -17.86
CA GLU A 249 9.17 11.77 -17.31
C GLU A 249 8.32 11.79 -16.04
N LEU A 250 7.48 10.76 -15.81
CA LEU A 250 6.60 10.69 -14.64
C LEU A 250 7.38 10.86 -13.31
N VAL A 251 8.60 10.34 -13.25
CA VAL A 251 9.49 10.48 -12.10
C VAL A 251 9.83 11.94 -11.76
N ASN A 252 9.76 12.87 -12.73
CA ASN A 252 10.02 14.30 -12.50
C ASN A 252 8.82 15.03 -11.87
N TYR A 253 7.66 14.40 -11.86
CA TYR A 253 6.41 14.97 -11.36
C TYR A 253 5.93 14.31 -10.08
N MET A 254 6.47 13.15 -9.72
CA MET A 254 6.05 12.37 -8.56
C MET A 254 7.12 12.31 -7.48
N GLY A 255 6.67 12.38 -6.24
CA GLY A 255 7.43 12.04 -5.05
C GLY A 255 6.68 11.01 -4.22
N TYR A 256 7.28 10.65 -3.10
CA TYR A 256 6.60 9.90 -2.05
C TYR A 256 6.89 10.54 -0.69
N ALA A 257 6.01 10.31 0.26
CA ALA A 257 6.22 10.81 1.61
C ALA A 257 5.93 9.74 2.64
N LEU A 258 6.73 9.72 3.69
CA LEU A 258 6.48 8.95 4.90
C LEU A 258 5.70 9.84 5.88
N PHE A 259 4.55 9.38 6.28
CA PHE A 259 3.69 10.02 7.26
C PHE A 259 3.77 9.21 8.55
N LEU A 260 3.94 9.89 9.65
CA LEU A 260 3.82 9.31 10.98
C LEU A 260 2.76 10.09 11.77
N GLY A 261 1.98 9.38 12.55
CA GLY A 261 1.09 9.97 13.55
C GLY A 261 0.87 8.99 14.69
N ARG A 262 0.73 9.52 15.89
CA ARG A 262 0.45 8.75 17.10
C ARG A 262 -0.97 9.04 17.59
N LYS A 263 -1.74 8.00 17.87
CA LYS A 263 -3.06 8.17 18.49
C LYS A 263 -2.89 8.67 19.94
N PRO A 264 -3.57 9.76 20.35
CA PRO A 264 -3.49 10.23 21.71
C PRO A 264 -3.78 9.16 22.75
N GLN A 265 -3.11 9.21 23.89
CA GLN A 265 -3.47 8.39 25.04
C GLN A 265 -4.87 8.76 25.53
N LYS A 266 -5.67 7.79 25.94
CA LYS A 266 -6.91 8.10 26.65
C LYS A 266 -6.55 8.87 27.94
N SER A 267 -7.11 10.07 28.11
CA SER A 267 -6.97 10.76 29.37
C SER A 267 -7.45 9.84 30.49
N ALA A 268 -6.63 9.63 31.51
CA ALA A 268 -7.10 8.94 32.70
C ALA A 268 -8.30 9.76 33.23
N GLU A 269 -9.51 9.24 33.12
CA GLU A 269 -10.65 9.83 33.81
C GLU A 269 -10.29 9.89 35.31
N LYS A 270 -10.21 11.14 35.82
CA LYS A 270 -9.97 11.39 37.26
C LYS A 270 -11.27 11.24 38.02
#